data_25199c5801b9f6befa2405fb808ebf8b
#
_entry.id   25199c5801b9f6befa2405fb808ebf8b
#
_cell.length_a   1.000
_cell.length_b   1.000
_cell.length_c   1.000
_cell.angle_alpha   90.00
_cell.angle_beta   90.00
_cell.angle_gamma   90.00
#
_symmetry.space_group_name_H-M   'P 1'
#
loop_
_entity.id
_entity.type
_entity.pdbx_description
1 polymer ?
#
loop_
_entity_poly.entity_id
_entity_poly.type
_entity_poly.pdbx_seq_one_letter_code
_entity_poly.pdbx_strand_id
1 'polypeptide(L)'
;MTSEVDIANQALGTIGARATIASFDERSSEARTVRLYYNDLLRAAPWNCARRTAYLSLMKALPGTPENPTAGSDVWLPSYPPPPWLYSYFLPDDCVKMRYVTPQIQTGGITGTPIFSVPSYVPAPLLNSQAQKFIVGIDFTDAGNEVATVSTNQSQAIGVYNRRVTNPEIWDPSFRQAMIDALASRLAIAVTGDKGIANRAEQLARGVMGSILAARTADGNEGLTVDDHVPDWLRVRGYARAWTGMGYAGVWDTPSFLVF
;
A
#
# COMPACT_ATOMS: atom_id res chain seq x y z
N MET A 1 -21.33 6.32 15.04
CA MET A 1 -20.93 5.76 13.74
C MET A 1 -20.67 6.92 12.80
N THR A 2 -19.48 7.00 12.22
CA THR A 2 -19.13 8.08 11.28
C THR A 2 -19.37 7.56 9.87
N SER A 3 -20.28 8.19 9.13
CA SER A 3 -20.58 7.87 7.74
C SER A 3 -19.76 8.73 6.76
N GLU A 4 -19.74 8.35 5.50
CA GLU A 4 -19.14 9.19 4.43
C GLU A 4 -19.85 10.56 4.34
N VAL A 5 -21.15 10.57 4.59
CA VAL A 5 -21.98 11.81 4.61
C VAL A 5 -21.61 12.70 5.80
N ASP A 6 -21.31 12.10 6.96
CA ASP A 6 -20.89 12.89 8.14
C ASP A 6 -19.54 13.58 7.87
N ILE A 7 -18.61 12.92 7.21
CA ILE A 7 -17.33 13.52 6.80
C ILE A 7 -17.56 14.67 5.84
N ALA A 8 -18.44 14.49 4.87
CA ALA A 8 -18.79 15.55 3.92
C ALA A 8 -19.45 16.75 4.62
N ASN A 9 -20.37 16.50 5.55
CA ASN A 9 -21.02 17.55 6.33
C ASN A 9 -20.04 18.28 7.27
N GLN A 10 -19.09 17.57 7.86
CA GLN A 10 -18.01 18.19 8.63
C GLN A 10 -17.13 19.09 7.75
N ALA A 11 -16.80 18.65 6.53
CA ALA A 11 -16.06 19.48 5.57
C ALA A 11 -16.85 20.73 5.14
N LEU A 12 -18.15 20.60 4.89
CA LEU A 12 -19.04 21.74 4.63
C LEU A 12 -19.12 22.68 5.82
N GLY A 13 -19.19 22.14 7.05
CA GLY A 13 -19.16 22.94 8.27
C GLY A 13 -17.86 23.72 8.45
N THR A 14 -16.71 23.15 8.09
CA THR A 14 -15.39 23.80 8.17
C THR A 14 -15.31 25.05 7.31
N ILE A 15 -15.98 25.08 6.17
CA ILE A 15 -16.06 26.25 5.26
C ILE A 15 -17.21 27.19 5.60
N GLY A 16 -17.99 26.89 6.63
CA GLY A 16 -19.14 27.71 7.05
C GLY A 16 -20.36 27.58 6.16
N ALA A 17 -20.47 26.53 5.36
CA ALA A 17 -21.67 26.25 4.60
C ALA A 17 -22.84 25.92 5.55
N ARG A 18 -24.00 26.54 5.29
CA ARG A 18 -25.21 26.30 6.10
C ARG A 18 -25.97 25.05 5.67
N ALA A 19 -25.78 24.63 4.43
CA ALA A 19 -26.41 23.45 3.88
C ALA A 19 -25.71 22.20 4.35
N THR A 20 -26.48 21.18 4.74
CA THR A 20 -26.05 19.82 5.00
C THR A 20 -26.64 18.90 3.96
N ILE A 21 -25.93 17.84 3.61
CA ILE A 21 -26.39 16.82 2.67
C ILE A 21 -26.87 15.60 3.42
N ALA A 22 -27.94 14.96 2.94
CA ALA A 22 -28.46 13.72 3.49
C ALA A 22 -27.90 12.49 2.79
N SER A 23 -27.52 12.63 1.51
CA SER A 23 -26.94 11.58 0.68
C SER A 23 -26.08 12.17 -0.44
N PHE A 24 -25.08 11.41 -0.91
CA PHE A 24 -24.31 11.80 -2.09
C PHE A 24 -25.12 11.81 -3.40
N ASP A 25 -26.26 11.12 -3.42
CA ASP A 25 -27.15 11.07 -4.58
C ASP A 25 -28.21 12.18 -4.58
N GLU A 26 -28.20 13.04 -3.56
CA GLU A 26 -29.05 14.21 -3.49
C GLU A 26 -28.79 15.18 -4.66
N ARG A 27 -29.84 15.88 -5.11
CA ARG A 27 -29.74 16.82 -6.25
C ARG A 27 -29.18 18.19 -5.87
N SER A 28 -28.75 18.41 -4.63
CA SER A 28 -28.15 19.67 -4.21
C SER A 28 -26.82 19.95 -4.94
N SER A 29 -26.44 21.22 -5.03
CA SER A 29 -25.17 21.66 -5.62
C SER A 29 -23.99 21.13 -4.76
N GLU A 30 -24.16 21.14 -3.44
CA GLU A 30 -23.22 20.69 -2.44
C GLU A 30 -22.94 19.17 -2.59
N ALA A 31 -23.98 18.35 -2.64
CA ALA A 31 -23.83 16.90 -2.81
C ALA A 31 -23.13 16.55 -4.14
N ARG A 32 -23.47 17.26 -5.22
CA ARG A 32 -22.83 17.06 -6.53
C ARG A 32 -21.34 17.40 -6.48
N THR A 33 -20.97 18.49 -5.82
CA THR A 33 -19.57 18.92 -5.68
C THR A 33 -18.79 17.97 -4.75
N VAL A 34 -19.39 17.55 -3.66
CA VAL A 34 -18.78 16.55 -2.76
C VAL A 34 -18.50 15.24 -3.50
N ARG A 35 -19.47 14.73 -4.24
CA ARG A 35 -19.32 13.47 -5.01
C ARG A 35 -18.20 13.54 -6.04
N LEU A 36 -17.96 14.72 -6.62
CA LEU A 36 -16.88 14.91 -7.58
C LEU A 36 -15.49 14.73 -6.96
N TYR A 37 -15.27 15.26 -5.75
CA TYR A 37 -13.93 15.28 -5.15
C TYR A 37 -13.67 14.16 -4.14
N TYR A 38 -14.70 13.58 -3.53
CA TYR A 38 -14.57 12.62 -2.45
C TYR A 38 -13.76 11.39 -2.85
N ASN A 39 -14.11 10.76 -3.97
CA ASN A 39 -13.43 9.57 -4.46
C ASN A 39 -12.00 9.85 -4.91
N ASP A 40 -11.73 11.01 -5.49
CA ASP A 40 -10.40 11.39 -5.93
C ASP A 40 -9.47 11.62 -4.74
N LEU A 41 -9.99 12.22 -3.67
CA LEU A 41 -9.23 12.43 -2.44
C LEU A 41 -8.91 11.12 -1.73
N LEU A 42 -9.82 10.14 -1.70
CA LEU A 42 -9.56 8.81 -1.15
C LEU A 42 -8.41 8.10 -1.88
N ARG A 43 -8.19 8.41 -3.14
CA ARG A 43 -7.14 7.82 -3.98
C ARG A 43 -5.86 8.66 -4.02
N ALA A 44 -5.87 9.87 -3.49
CA ALA A 44 -4.81 10.85 -3.71
C ALA A 44 -3.47 10.48 -3.06
N ALA A 45 -3.47 9.65 -2.01
CA ALA A 45 -2.24 9.32 -1.30
C ALA A 45 -2.21 7.87 -0.80
N PRO A 46 -1.03 7.27 -0.74
CA PRO A 46 -0.83 5.94 -0.18
C PRO A 46 -0.74 6.04 1.36
N TRP A 47 -1.81 5.72 2.05
CA TRP A 47 -1.89 5.68 3.51
C TRP A 47 -1.59 4.27 4.06
N ASN A 48 -0.93 4.18 5.22
CA ASN A 48 -0.64 2.90 5.84
C ASN A 48 -1.89 2.24 6.43
N CYS A 49 -2.82 3.04 6.97
CA CYS A 49 -4.12 2.55 7.42
C CYS A 49 -4.95 1.88 6.30
N ALA A 50 -4.63 2.17 5.04
CA ALA A 50 -5.23 1.56 3.87
C ALA A 50 -4.45 0.36 3.32
N ARG A 51 -3.37 -0.07 3.99
CA ARG A 51 -2.54 -1.19 3.55
C ARG A 51 -3.29 -2.51 3.63
N ARG A 52 -3.16 -3.29 2.57
CA ARG A 52 -3.69 -4.65 2.49
C ARG A 52 -2.64 -5.58 1.91
N THR A 53 -2.59 -6.79 2.44
CA THR A 53 -1.80 -7.90 1.91
C THR A 53 -2.75 -8.93 1.35
N ALA A 54 -2.55 -9.36 0.10
CA ALA A 54 -3.37 -10.38 -0.53
C ALA A 54 -2.55 -11.21 -1.53
N TYR A 55 -2.97 -12.46 -1.72
CA TYR A 55 -2.47 -13.27 -2.82
C TYR A 55 -2.95 -12.66 -4.14
N LEU A 56 -2.04 -12.59 -5.10
CA LEU A 56 -2.37 -12.13 -6.44
C LEU A 56 -2.90 -13.30 -7.28
N SER A 57 -3.99 -13.07 -8.00
CA SER A 57 -4.54 -14.06 -8.91
C SER A 57 -3.72 -14.11 -10.19
N LEU A 58 -3.21 -15.29 -10.55
CA LEU A 58 -2.43 -15.48 -11.76
C LEU A 58 -3.29 -15.23 -13.00
N MET A 59 -2.76 -14.49 -13.95
CA MET A 59 -3.36 -14.25 -15.27
C MET A 59 -2.62 -15.01 -16.36
N LYS A 60 -1.30 -14.83 -16.44
CA LYS A 60 -0.44 -15.45 -17.45
C LYS A 60 0.84 -15.95 -16.80
N ALA A 61 1.35 -17.08 -17.28
CA ALA A 61 2.65 -17.62 -16.90
C ALA A 61 3.43 -18.06 -18.13
N LEU A 62 4.73 -17.83 -18.10
CA LEU A 62 5.60 -18.28 -19.18
C LEU A 62 5.64 -19.82 -19.21
N PRO A 63 5.65 -20.46 -20.38
CA PRO A 63 5.85 -21.91 -20.50
C PRO A 63 7.15 -22.36 -19.84
N GLY A 64 7.12 -23.54 -19.21
CA GLY A 64 8.26 -24.07 -18.45
C GLY A 64 8.34 -23.57 -17.01
N THR A 65 7.40 -22.75 -16.58
CA THR A 65 7.26 -22.36 -15.16
C THR A 65 6.42 -23.38 -14.38
N PRO A 66 6.51 -23.44 -13.03
CA PRO A 66 5.69 -24.35 -12.22
C PRO A 66 4.19 -24.22 -12.46
N GLU A 67 3.70 -23.01 -12.74
CA GLU A 67 2.30 -22.71 -13.00
C GLU A 67 1.88 -23.01 -14.47
N ASN A 68 2.85 -23.11 -15.37
CA ASN A 68 2.64 -23.48 -16.76
C ASN A 68 3.73 -24.48 -17.22
N PRO A 69 3.61 -25.78 -16.87
CA PRO A 69 4.64 -26.79 -17.14
C PRO A 69 4.74 -27.19 -18.61
N THR A 70 3.92 -26.64 -19.49
CA THR A 70 3.96 -26.91 -20.93
C THR A 70 5.35 -26.56 -21.48
N ALA A 71 5.85 -27.36 -22.42
CA ALA A 71 7.13 -27.08 -23.07
C ALA A 71 7.10 -25.67 -23.69
N GLY A 72 8.16 -24.90 -23.43
CA GLY A 72 8.28 -23.53 -23.92
C GLY A 72 8.33 -23.50 -25.46
N SER A 73 7.88 -22.40 -26.02
CA SER A 73 8.10 -22.03 -27.42
C SER A 73 9.17 -20.95 -27.45
N ASP A 74 10.09 -21.02 -28.39
CA ASP A 74 11.09 -19.97 -28.64
C ASP A 74 10.45 -18.65 -29.15
N VAL A 75 9.16 -18.71 -29.50
CA VAL A 75 8.41 -17.56 -30.00
C VAL A 75 7.55 -16.97 -28.88
N TRP A 76 7.72 -15.70 -28.63
CA TRP A 76 6.84 -14.97 -27.72
C TRP A 76 5.42 -14.89 -28.30
N LEU A 77 4.42 -15.17 -27.48
CA LEU A 77 3.01 -15.10 -27.82
C LEU A 77 2.29 -14.07 -26.92
N PRO A 78 1.22 -13.41 -27.41
CA PRO A 78 0.41 -12.49 -26.61
C PRO A 78 -0.23 -13.13 -25.35
N SER A 79 -0.35 -14.47 -25.34
CA SER A 79 -0.80 -15.22 -24.16
C SER A 79 0.27 -15.36 -23.06
N TYR A 80 1.49 -14.92 -23.32
CA TYR A 80 2.59 -14.94 -22.35
C TYR A 80 2.74 -13.57 -21.67
N PRO A 81 3.35 -13.54 -20.47
CA PRO A 81 3.72 -12.28 -19.85
C PRO A 81 4.68 -11.49 -20.73
N PRO A 82 4.62 -10.15 -20.75
CA PRO A 82 5.55 -9.34 -21.51
C PRO A 82 6.99 -9.52 -20.99
N PRO A 83 7.99 -9.71 -21.87
CA PRO A 83 9.38 -9.83 -21.44
C PRO A 83 9.84 -8.59 -20.65
N PRO A 84 10.68 -8.70 -19.60
CA PRO A 84 11.39 -9.91 -19.15
C PRO A 84 10.68 -10.69 -18.03
N TRP A 85 9.37 -10.62 -17.93
CA TRP A 85 8.62 -11.16 -16.81
C TRP A 85 8.18 -12.59 -17.05
N LEU A 86 8.19 -13.41 -15.98
CA LEU A 86 7.77 -14.81 -16.02
C LEU A 86 6.28 -14.98 -15.72
N TYR A 87 5.71 -14.05 -14.95
CA TYR A 87 4.32 -14.11 -14.49
C TYR A 87 3.65 -12.76 -14.61
N SER A 88 2.38 -12.76 -14.99
CA SER A 88 1.47 -11.63 -14.88
C SER A 88 0.28 -12.01 -14.01
N TYR A 89 -0.04 -11.14 -13.06
CA TYR A 89 -1.14 -11.30 -12.11
C TYR A 89 -2.17 -10.21 -12.32
N PHE A 90 -3.43 -10.50 -12.02
CA PHE A 90 -4.45 -9.46 -11.96
C PHE A 90 -4.14 -8.47 -10.83
N LEU A 91 -4.26 -7.19 -11.12
CA LEU A 91 -4.25 -6.18 -10.05
C LEU A 91 -5.60 -6.27 -9.31
N PRO A 92 -5.62 -6.36 -7.97
CA PRO A 92 -6.88 -6.39 -7.21
C PRO A 92 -7.75 -5.15 -7.50
N ASP A 93 -9.08 -5.33 -7.65
CA ASP A 93 -10.01 -4.27 -8.02
C ASP A 93 -10.05 -3.11 -7.02
N ASP A 94 -9.78 -3.41 -5.74
CA ASP A 94 -9.71 -2.41 -4.68
C ASP A 94 -8.33 -1.75 -4.56
N CYS A 95 -7.35 -2.13 -5.40
CA CYS A 95 -6.01 -1.59 -5.37
C CYS A 95 -5.98 -0.16 -5.90
N VAL A 96 -5.51 0.76 -5.06
CA VAL A 96 -5.19 2.14 -5.47
C VAL A 96 -3.74 2.24 -5.92
N LYS A 97 -2.83 1.61 -5.17
CA LYS A 97 -1.39 1.64 -5.47
C LYS A 97 -0.70 0.41 -4.92
N MET A 98 -0.03 -0.33 -5.78
CA MET A 98 0.87 -1.41 -5.37
C MET A 98 2.12 -0.81 -4.69
N ARG A 99 2.51 -1.37 -3.55
CA ARG A 99 3.71 -0.96 -2.80
C ARG A 99 4.89 -1.86 -3.12
N TYR A 100 4.71 -3.15 -2.89
CA TYR A 100 5.71 -4.17 -3.18
C TYR A 100 5.05 -5.53 -3.36
N VAL A 101 5.79 -6.44 -3.96
CA VAL A 101 5.43 -7.84 -4.16
C VAL A 101 6.41 -8.67 -3.36
N THR A 102 5.90 -9.65 -2.62
CA THR A 102 6.72 -10.61 -1.85
C THR A 102 6.45 -12.03 -2.33
N PRO A 103 7.42 -12.93 -2.23
CA PRO A 103 7.19 -14.35 -2.45
C PRO A 103 6.26 -14.89 -1.36
N GLN A 104 5.53 -15.95 -1.68
CA GLN A 104 4.97 -16.78 -0.64
C GLN A 104 6.12 -17.42 0.12
N ILE A 105 6.19 -17.21 1.42
CA ILE A 105 7.15 -17.90 2.26
C ILE A 105 6.66 -19.35 2.36
N GLN A 106 7.21 -20.21 1.52
CA GLN A 106 7.06 -21.64 1.72
C GLN A 106 7.96 -21.99 2.90
N THR A 107 7.37 -22.13 4.06
CA THR A 107 8.01 -22.87 5.14
C THR A 107 8.15 -24.29 4.63
N GLY A 108 9.37 -24.67 4.23
CA GLY A 108 9.68 -25.95 3.62
C GLY A 108 9.10 -27.09 4.44
N GLY A 109 8.00 -27.66 3.97
CA GLY A 109 7.39 -28.82 4.55
C GLY A 109 8.31 -30.02 4.29
N ILE A 110 8.91 -30.54 5.32
CA ILE A 110 9.33 -31.94 5.34
C ILE A 110 8.02 -32.73 5.18
N THR A 111 7.96 -33.51 4.10
CA THR A 111 6.85 -34.37 3.72
C THR A 111 5.91 -34.78 4.86
N GLY A 112 4.69 -34.32 4.83
CA GLY A 112 3.55 -34.93 5.51
C GLY A 112 3.09 -34.33 6.84
N THR A 113 3.74 -33.35 7.40
CA THR A 113 3.21 -32.62 8.57
C THR A 113 2.98 -31.16 8.22
N PRO A 114 1.78 -30.61 8.44
CA PRO A 114 1.59 -29.17 8.35
C PRO A 114 2.48 -28.55 9.42
N ILE A 115 3.55 -27.88 8.97
CA ILE A 115 4.40 -27.16 9.91
C ILE A 115 3.64 -25.89 10.32
N PHE A 116 2.80 -26.03 11.35
CA PHE A 116 2.24 -24.92 12.09
C PHE A 116 3.24 -24.24 13.03
N SER A 117 4.49 -24.58 12.94
CA SER A 117 5.56 -23.84 13.59
C SER A 117 6.25 -22.89 12.61
N VAL A 118 5.47 -22.09 11.89
CA VAL A 118 5.99 -20.78 11.54
C VAL A 118 6.22 -20.11 12.89
N PRO A 119 7.45 -19.75 13.25
CA PRO A 119 7.60 -18.85 14.38
C PRO A 119 6.65 -17.72 14.10
N SER A 120 5.70 -17.46 14.98
CA SER A 120 4.68 -16.42 14.85
C SER A 120 5.31 -15.02 14.71
N TYR A 121 6.58 -14.97 14.50
CA TYR A 121 7.43 -13.82 14.34
C TYR A 121 8.32 -14.01 13.12
N VAL A 122 7.82 -13.60 11.96
CA VAL A 122 8.70 -13.24 10.84
C VAL A 122 9.14 -11.81 11.12
N PRO A 123 10.41 -11.54 11.38
CA PRO A 123 10.87 -10.18 11.64
C PRO A 123 10.46 -9.28 10.48
N ALA A 124 9.88 -8.13 10.80
CA ALA A 124 9.48 -7.13 9.83
C ALA A 124 10.55 -6.80 8.75
N PRO A 125 11.86 -6.78 9.07
CA PRO A 125 12.92 -6.61 8.09
C PRO A 125 12.93 -7.64 6.97
N LEU A 126 12.56 -8.88 7.25
CA LEU A 126 12.53 -9.93 6.23
C LEU A 126 11.46 -9.71 5.17
N LEU A 127 10.34 -9.09 5.53
CA LEU A 127 9.29 -8.74 4.57
C LEU A 127 9.76 -7.70 3.56
N ASN A 128 10.52 -6.70 3.99
CA ASN A 128 11.06 -5.67 3.10
C ASN A 128 12.26 -6.18 2.29
N SER A 129 13.12 -7.01 2.89
CA SER A 129 14.28 -7.60 2.19
C SER A 129 13.88 -8.60 1.11
N GLN A 130 12.66 -9.13 1.17
CA GLN A 130 12.11 -10.05 0.19
C GLN A 130 11.27 -9.36 -0.90
N ALA A 131 11.19 -8.04 -0.90
CA ALA A 131 10.49 -7.31 -1.93
C ALA A 131 11.06 -7.64 -3.32
N GLN A 132 10.20 -8.10 -4.21
CA GLN A 132 10.56 -8.50 -5.56
C GLN A 132 10.30 -7.35 -6.53
N LYS A 133 11.09 -7.32 -7.62
CA LYS A 133 10.85 -6.37 -8.70
C LYS A 133 9.50 -6.68 -9.35
N PHE A 134 8.75 -5.65 -9.64
CA PHE A 134 7.47 -5.74 -10.33
C PHE A 134 7.24 -4.50 -11.20
N ILE A 135 6.32 -4.63 -12.14
CA ILE A 135 5.76 -3.51 -12.90
C ILE A 135 4.24 -3.61 -12.88
N VAL A 136 3.58 -2.47 -12.78
CA VAL A 136 2.13 -2.38 -12.96
C VAL A 136 1.87 -1.86 -14.35
N GLY A 137 1.00 -2.51 -15.09
CA GLY A 137 0.65 -2.17 -16.45
C GLY A 137 -0.79 -2.51 -16.77
N ILE A 138 -1.12 -2.40 -18.02
CA ILE A 138 -2.41 -2.83 -18.59
C ILE A 138 -2.09 -3.94 -19.60
N ASP A 139 -2.84 -5.01 -19.54
CA ASP A 139 -2.73 -6.14 -20.47
C ASP A 139 -4.14 -6.61 -20.85
N PHE A 140 -4.20 -7.47 -21.86
CA PHE A 140 -5.45 -8.03 -22.36
C PHE A 140 -5.63 -9.45 -21.83
N THR A 141 -6.85 -9.76 -21.40
CA THR A 141 -7.26 -11.14 -21.15
C THR A 141 -7.40 -11.89 -22.48
N ASP A 142 -7.46 -13.22 -22.43
CA ASP A 142 -7.72 -14.05 -23.62
C ASP A 142 -9.05 -13.70 -24.30
N ALA A 143 -10.00 -13.12 -23.56
CA ALA A 143 -11.26 -12.60 -24.09
C ALA A 143 -11.15 -11.18 -24.71
N GLY A 144 -9.96 -10.59 -24.73
CA GLY A 144 -9.71 -9.26 -25.31
C GLY A 144 -10.09 -8.08 -24.41
N ASN A 145 -10.41 -8.31 -23.13
CA ASN A 145 -10.72 -7.23 -22.18
C ASN A 145 -9.45 -6.64 -21.60
N GLU A 146 -9.38 -5.32 -21.54
CA GLU A 146 -8.31 -4.61 -20.86
C GLU A 146 -8.40 -4.79 -19.34
N VAL A 147 -7.29 -5.18 -18.71
CA VAL A 147 -7.18 -5.35 -17.26
C VAL A 147 -5.88 -4.79 -16.75
N ALA A 148 -5.91 -4.24 -15.55
CA ALA A 148 -4.70 -3.83 -14.86
C ALA A 148 -3.97 -5.07 -14.33
N THR A 149 -2.66 -5.11 -14.54
CA THR A 149 -1.83 -6.27 -14.21
C THR A 149 -0.59 -5.90 -13.42
N VAL A 150 -0.07 -6.88 -12.71
CA VAL A 150 1.23 -6.83 -12.01
C VAL A 150 2.11 -7.91 -12.58
N SER A 151 3.19 -7.53 -13.27
CA SER A 151 4.16 -8.48 -13.82
C SER A 151 5.38 -8.58 -12.92
N THR A 152 5.81 -9.80 -12.63
CA THR A 152 6.94 -10.12 -11.74
C THR A 152 7.56 -11.47 -12.13
N ASN A 153 8.73 -11.76 -11.57
CA ASN A 153 9.38 -13.06 -11.73
C ASN A 153 9.12 -14.00 -10.54
N GLN A 154 8.18 -13.64 -9.68
CA GLN A 154 7.83 -14.43 -8.52
C GLN A 154 6.59 -15.29 -8.78
N SER A 155 6.73 -16.62 -8.60
CA SER A 155 5.59 -17.53 -8.53
C SER A 155 4.81 -17.32 -7.24
N GLN A 156 3.49 -17.53 -7.26
CA GLN A 156 2.61 -17.40 -6.09
C GLN A 156 2.84 -16.08 -5.34
N ALA A 157 2.80 -14.99 -6.08
CA ALA A 157 3.13 -13.67 -5.57
C ALA A 157 2.07 -13.15 -4.58
N ILE A 158 2.56 -12.53 -3.51
CA ILE A 158 1.74 -11.78 -2.55
C ILE A 158 1.95 -10.30 -2.82
N GLY A 159 0.87 -9.59 -3.09
CA GLY A 159 0.87 -8.14 -3.26
C GLY A 159 0.59 -7.43 -1.94
N VAL A 160 1.40 -6.44 -1.60
CA VAL A 160 1.11 -5.48 -0.55
C VAL A 160 0.80 -4.15 -1.21
N TYR A 161 -0.41 -3.67 -0.98
CA TYR A 161 -0.92 -2.51 -1.68
C TYR A 161 -1.82 -1.65 -0.80
N ASN A 162 -2.05 -0.43 -1.22
CA ASN A 162 -3.06 0.44 -0.65
C ASN A 162 -4.39 0.16 -1.32
N ARG A 163 -5.38 -0.17 -0.52
CA ARG A 163 -6.75 -0.35 -0.99
C ARG A 163 -7.56 0.93 -0.87
N ARG A 164 -8.62 1.03 -1.64
CA ARG A 164 -9.65 2.04 -1.45
C ARG A 164 -10.46 1.68 -0.20
N VAL A 165 -10.35 2.47 0.86
CA VAL A 165 -11.07 2.26 2.13
C VAL A 165 -12.33 3.12 2.12
N THR A 166 -13.49 2.50 1.91
CA THR A 166 -14.79 3.19 1.84
C THR A 166 -15.47 3.33 3.20
N ASN A 167 -15.13 2.49 4.18
CA ASN A 167 -15.72 2.58 5.51
C ASN A 167 -14.96 3.57 6.40
N PRO A 168 -15.52 4.74 6.75
CA PRO A 168 -14.85 5.73 7.58
C PRO A 168 -14.66 5.33 9.04
N GLU A 169 -15.33 4.29 9.52
CA GLU A 169 -15.20 3.85 10.91
C GLU A 169 -13.84 3.25 11.22
N ILE A 170 -13.23 2.62 10.21
CA ILE A 170 -11.91 2.01 10.35
C ILE A 170 -10.76 2.97 10.02
N TRP A 171 -11.07 4.23 9.71
CA TRP A 171 -10.05 5.22 9.44
C TRP A 171 -9.36 5.67 10.72
N ASP A 172 -8.05 5.83 10.62
CA ASP A 172 -7.30 6.53 11.66
C ASP A 172 -7.85 7.95 11.88
N PRO A 173 -7.94 8.44 13.14
CA PRO A 173 -8.43 9.78 13.43
C PRO A 173 -7.67 10.89 12.70
N SER A 174 -6.35 10.75 12.54
CA SER A 174 -5.50 11.71 11.82
C SER A 174 -5.84 11.73 10.34
N PHE A 175 -6.03 10.57 9.74
CA PHE A 175 -6.45 10.44 8.33
C PHE A 175 -7.85 11.04 8.12
N ARG A 176 -8.79 10.79 9.06
CA ARG A 176 -10.13 11.35 8.99
C ARG A 176 -10.11 12.88 8.98
N GLN A 177 -9.34 13.49 9.88
CA GLN A 177 -9.21 14.94 9.93
C GLN A 177 -8.57 15.49 8.65
N ALA A 178 -7.50 14.84 8.16
CA ALA A 178 -6.85 15.22 6.91
C ALA A 178 -7.81 15.14 5.71
N MET A 179 -8.69 14.13 5.67
CA MET A 179 -9.69 13.98 4.63
C MET A 179 -10.76 15.07 4.69
N ILE A 180 -11.23 15.44 5.89
CA ILE A 180 -12.18 16.53 6.10
C ILE A 180 -11.60 17.86 5.58
N ASP A 181 -10.39 18.19 6.00
CA ASP A 181 -9.74 19.45 5.62
C ASP A 181 -9.38 19.48 4.12
N ALA A 182 -8.92 18.35 3.56
CA ALA A 182 -8.67 18.23 2.15
C ALA A 182 -9.94 18.42 1.31
N LEU A 183 -11.05 17.83 1.75
CA LEU A 183 -12.34 17.99 1.10
C LEU A 183 -12.84 19.43 1.24
N ALA A 184 -12.75 20.03 2.44
CA ALA A 184 -13.09 21.42 2.67
C ALA A 184 -12.32 22.37 1.74
N SER A 185 -11.03 22.16 1.54
CA SER A 185 -10.22 22.98 0.64
C SER A 185 -10.68 22.91 -0.83
N ARG A 186 -11.20 21.77 -1.29
CA ARG A 186 -11.74 21.60 -2.65
C ARG A 186 -13.15 22.17 -2.79
N LEU A 187 -13.96 22.08 -1.73
CA LEU A 187 -15.34 22.56 -1.74
C LEU A 187 -15.42 24.07 -1.57
N ALA A 188 -14.47 24.69 -0.87
CA ALA A 188 -14.55 26.08 -0.42
C ALA A 188 -14.91 27.04 -1.55
N ILE A 189 -14.18 27.01 -2.66
CA ILE A 189 -14.43 27.94 -3.76
C ILE A 189 -15.75 27.66 -4.49
N ALA A 190 -16.10 26.38 -4.64
CA ALA A 190 -17.29 25.98 -5.38
C ALA A 190 -18.59 26.25 -4.63
N VAL A 191 -18.55 26.17 -3.27
CA VAL A 191 -19.73 26.32 -2.42
C VAL A 191 -19.90 27.76 -1.93
N THR A 192 -18.79 28.39 -1.51
CA THR A 192 -18.86 29.75 -0.90
C THR A 192 -18.60 30.88 -1.89
N GLY A 193 -17.86 30.62 -2.97
CA GLY A 193 -17.38 31.66 -3.90
C GLY A 193 -16.35 32.62 -3.30
N ASP A 194 -15.98 32.46 -2.02
CA ASP A 194 -15.06 33.33 -1.31
C ASP A 194 -13.63 32.79 -1.34
N LYS A 195 -12.72 33.55 -1.94
CA LYS A 195 -11.29 33.22 -2.02
C LYS A 195 -10.61 33.25 -0.66
N GLY A 196 -11.07 34.06 0.29
CA GLY A 196 -10.53 34.15 1.64
C GLY A 196 -10.76 32.85 2.42
N ILE A 197 -11.98 32.31 2.35
CA ILE A 197 -12.35 31.03 2.94
C ILE A 197 -11.58 29.90 2.25
N ALA A 198 -11.46 29.92 0.94
CA ALA A 198 -10.71 28.91 0.20
C ALA A 198 -9.22 28.87 0.58
N ASN A 199 -8.57 30.04 0.67
CA ASN A 199 -7.18 30.14 1.11
C ASN A 199 -6.97 29.62 2.53
N ARG A 200 -7.90 29.95 3.44
CA ARG A 200 -7.85 29.47 4.83
C ARG A 200 -8.02 27.96 4.90
N ALA A 201 -8.96 27.39 4.17
CA ALA A 201 -9.19 25.95 4.11
C ALA A 201 -7.97 25.22 3.51
N GLU A 202 -7.33 25.78 2.48
CA GLU A 202 -6.11 25.21 1.91
C GLU A 202 -4.93 25.28 2.89
N GLN A 203 -4.78 26.36 3.64
CA GLN A 203 -3.75 26.46 4.69
C GLN A 203 -3.95 25.42 5.80
N LEU A 204 -5.20 25.18 6.24
CA LEU A 204 -5.52 24.16 7.23
C LEU A 204 -5.18 22.75 6.71
N ALA A 205 -5.46 22.46 5.44
CA ALA A 205 -5.20 21.16 4.84
C ALA A 205 -3.72 20.93 4.52
N ARG A 206 -3.06 21.90 3.90
CA ARG A 206 -1.75 21.76 3.24
C ARG A 206 -0.67 22.71 3.76
N GLY A 207 -0.97 23.59 4.70
CA GLY A 207 0.02 24.51 5.30
C GLY A 207 1.18 23.73 5.98
N VAL A 208 2.18 24.46 6.43
CA VAL A 208 3.37 23.88 7.12
C VAL A 208 2.98 23.04 8.34
N MET A 209 1.87 23.38 9.00
CA MET A 209 1.26 22.60 10.09
C MET A 209 -0.09 22.00 9.67
N GLY A 210 -0.30 21.76 8.38
CA GLY A 210 -1.57 21.28 7.87
C GLY A 210 -1.85 19.83 8.26
N SER A 211 -3.14 19.53 8.39
CA SER A 211 -3.61 18.21 8.83
C SER A 211 -3.12 17.06 7.95
N ILE A 212 -2.94 17.28 6.64
CA ILE A 212 -2.43 16.25 5.72
C ILE A 212 -0.98 15.89 6.07
N LEU A 213 -0.12 16.86 6.38
CA LEU A 213 1.27 16.59 6.74
C LEU A 213 1.35 15.90 8.10
N ALA A 214 0.59 16.38 9.09
CA ALA A 214 0.52 15.78 10.41
C ALA A 214 0.03 14.33 10.36
N ALA A 215 -1.04 14.06 9.60
CA ALA A 215 -1.57 12.73 9.40
C ALA A 215 -0.58 11.80 8.70
N ARG A 216 0.14 12.27 7.68
CA ARG A 216 1.19 11.48 7.01
C ARG A 216 2.36 11.14 7.92
N THR A 217 2.73 12.06 8.80
CA THR A 217 3.80 11.81 9.79
C THR A 217 3.35 10.76 10.80
N ALA A 218 2.12 10.85 11.32
CA ALA A 218 1.55 9.84 12.20
C ALA A 218 1.45 8.47 11.51
N ASP A 219 0.90 8.43 10.30
CA ASP A 219 0.78 7.23 9.47
C ASP A 219 2.15 6.60 9.13
N GLY A 220 3.18 7.43 8.91
CA GLY A 220 4.55 6.97 8.70
C GLY A 220 5.14 6.28 9.92
N ASN A 221 4.81 6.73 11.11
CA ASN A 221 5.28 6.17 12.38
C ASN A 221 4.59 4.84 12.74
N GLU A 222 3.42 4.56 12.18
CA GLU A 222 2.72 3.27 12.31
C GLU A 222 3.27 2.21 11.36
N GLY A 223 4.14 2.60 10.43
CA GLY A 223 4.80 1.69 9.52
C GLY A 223 5.83 0.83 10.21
N LEU A 224 6.21 -0.27 9.54
CA LEU A 224 7.39 -1.04 9.92
C LEU A 224 8.59 -0.09 9.96
N THR A 225 9.31 -0.08 11.06
CA THR A 225 10.57 0.63 11.16
C THR A 225 11.47 0.12 10.04
N VAL A 226 11.96 1.03 9.21
CA VAL A 226 13.01 0.70 8.25
C VAL A 226 14.20 0.24 9.09
N ASP A 227 14.85 -0.86 8.69
CA ASP A 227 16.09 -1.27 9.31
C ASP A 227 16.98 -0.04 9.49
N ASP A 228 17.39 0.22 10.72
CA ASP A 228 18.37 1.24 10.97
C ASP A 228 19.56 0.94 10.07
N HIS A 229 19.83 1.85 9.15
CA HIS A 229 21.00 1.75 8.29
C HIS A 229 22.22 1.75 9.19
N VAL A 230 22.68 0.54 9.53
CA VAL A 230 23.94 0.41 10.27
C VAL A 230 25.06 0.82 9.32
N PRO A 231 25.74 1.93 9.55
CA PRO A 231 26.82 2.37 8.70
C PRO A 231 27.88 1.26 8.55
N ASP A 232 28.46 1.12 7.36
CA ASP A 232 29.38 0.02 7.06
C ASP A 232 30.58 -0.05 8.03
N TRP A 233 31.01 1.09 8.57
CA TRP A 233 32.06 1.14 9.58
C TRP A 233 31.65 0.49 10.92
N LEU A 234 30.36 0.52 11.25
CA LEU A 234 29.79 -0.15 12.44
C LEU A 234 29.64 -1.66 12.20
N ARG A 235 29.25 -2.06 10.97
CA ARG A 235 29.18 -3.47 10.56
C ARG A 235 30.54 -4.15 10.62
N VAL A 236 31.58 -3.49 10.16
CA VAL A 236 32.96 -4.01 10.18
C VAL A 236 33.45 -4.22 11.62
N ARG A 237 32.96 -3.43 12.58
CA ARG A 237 33.30 -3.57 14.00
C ARG A 237 32.46 -4.60 14.75
N GLY A 238 31.61 -5.37 14.08
CA GLY A 238 30.80 -6.43 14.70
C GLY A 238 29.57 -5.95 15.49
N TYR A 239 29.32 -4.64 15.55
CA TYR A 239 28.18 -4.08 16.30
C TYR A 239 26.80 -4.34 15.63
N ALA A 240 26.78 -4.74 14.37
CA ALA A 240 25.55 -5.01 13.66
C ALA A 240 24.72 -6.19 14.20
N ARG A 241 25.34 -7.10 14.95
CA ARG A 241 24.66 -8.26 15.55
C ARG A 241 24.09 -8.00 16.93
N ALA A 242 24.57 -6.99 17.65
CA ALA A 242 24.16 -6.75 19.04
C ALA A 242 22.89 -5.91 19.18
N TRP A 243 22.48 -5.17 18.14
CA TRP A 243 21.35 -4.22 18.22
C TRP A 243 20.04 -4.74 17.62
N THR A 244 20.05 -5.85 16.91
CA THR A 244 18.82 -6.41 16.33
C THR A 244 17.95 -7.16 17.33
N GLY A 245 18.19 -7.03 18.63
CA GLY A 245 17.31 -7.56 19.69
C GLY A 245 17.02 -9.06 19.63
N MET A 246 17.62 -9.79 18.72
CA MET A 246 17.50 -11.23 18.63
C MET A 246 18.68 -11.88 19.34
N GLY A 247 18.45 -12.18 20.59
CA GLY A 247 19.24 -13.13 21.33
C GLY A 247 19.21 -14.51 20.68
N TYR A 248 19.95 -14.72 19.63
CA TYR A 248 20.51 -16.03 19.37
C TYR A 248 21.77 -16.15 20.23
N ALA A 249 21.56 -16.44 21.49
CA ALA A 249 22.55 -17.08 22.31
C ALA A 249 22.84 -18.45 21.67
N GLY A 250 23.94 -18.55 21.01
CA GLY A 250 24.40 -19.83 20.51
C GLY A 250 25.05 -19.75 19.16
N VAL A 251 26.20 -19.29 19.12
CA VAL A 251 27.43 -19.93 18.63
C VAL A 251 28.55 -18.95 18.92
N TRP A 252 29.35 -19.27 19.85
CA TRP A 252 30.62 -18.64 20.08
C TRP A 252 31.57 -19.03 18.94
N ASP A 253 31.49 -18.32 17.83
CA ASP A 253 32.62 -18.24 16.92
C ASP A 253 33.61 -17.27 17.55
N THR A 254 34.39 -17.77 18.44
CA THR A 254 35.67 -17.16 18.80
C THR A 254 36.52 -17.17 17.52
N PRO A 255 36.92 -16.01 16.99
CA PRO A 255 37.99 -16.03 16.01
C PRO A 255 39.22 -16.57 16.72
N SER A 256 39.67 -17.75 16.33
CA SER A 256 40.98 -18.28 16.69
C SER A 256 42.02 -17.34 16.07
N PHE A 257 42.42 -16.35 16.87
CA PHE A 257 43.66 -15.67 16.60
C PHE A 257 44.77 -16.67 16.94
N LEU A 258 45.30 -17.29 15.90
CA LEU A 258 46.57 -17.96 15.96
C LEU A 258 47.63 -16.92 16.31
N VAL A 259 48.16 -17.09 17.51
CA VAL A 259 49.42 -16.52 17.98
C VAL A 259 50.53 -17.16 17.16
N PHE A 260 51.29 -16.33 16.49
CA PHE A 260 52.73 -16.53 16.29
C PHE A 260 53.41 -15.18 16.44
#